data_4df3911c9726eef6ecc00667da62eabb
#
_entry.id   4df3911c9726eef6ecc00667da62eabb
#
_cell.length_a   1.000
_cell.length_b   1.000
_cell.length_c   1.000
_cell.angle_alpha   90.00
_cell.angle_beta   90.00
_cell.angle_gamma   90.00
#
_symmetry.space_group_name_H-M   'P 1'
#
loop_
_entity.id
_entity.type
_entity.pdbx_description
1 polymer ?
#
loop_
_entity_poly.entity_id
_entity_poly.type
_entity_poly.pdbx_seq_one_letter_code
_entity_poly.pdbx_strand_id
1 'polypeptide(L)' 'NGFTKSASALAKIYSEGMYGIEPDAKKAAYWKDYAENPPEAPVTIK' A
#
# COMPACT_ATOMS: atom_id res chain seq x y z
N ASN A 1 -0.04 -12.86 1.44
CA ASN A 1 -1.26 -12.37 1.97
C ASN A 1 -1.90 -11.44 0.97
N GLY A 2 -3.18 -11.57 0.77
CA GLY A 2 -3.87 -10.79 -0.25
C GLY A 2 -3.85 -9.31 0.01
N PHE A 3 -3.86 -8.91 1.26
CA PHE A 3 -3.86 -7.50 1.58
C PHE A 3 -2.56 -6.83 1.16
N THR A 4 -1.46 -7.55 1.26
CA THR A 4 -0.18 -6.97 0.86
C THR A 4 -0.17 -6.70 -0.63
N LYS A 5 -0.71 -7.62 -1.40
CA LYS A 5 -0.77 -7.41 -2.84
C LYS A 5 -1.70 -6.27 -3.19
N SER A 6 -2.83 -6.18 -2.50
CA SER A 6 -3.76 -5.10 -2.76
C SER A 6 -3.17 -3.76 -2.40
N ALA A 7 -2.45 -3.69 -1.29
CA ALA A 7 -1.84 -2.45 -0.87
C ALA A 7 -0.78 -2.01 -1.87
N SER A 8 -0.01 -2.96 -2.38
CA SER A 8 1.00 -2.64 -3.37
C SER A 8 0.35 -2.09 -4.65
N ALA A 9 -0.75 -2.69 -5.06
CA ALA A 9 -1.46 -2.23 -6.25
C ALA A 9 -2.01 -0.84 -6.01
N LEU A 10 -2.57 -0.59 -4.84
CA LEU A 10 -3.10 0.72 -4.53
C LEU A 10 -2.00 1.77 -4.51
N ALA A 11 -0.85 1.42 -3.98
CA ALA A 11 0.26 2.34 -3.95
C ALA A 11 0.64 2.75 -5.37
N LYS A 12 0.64 1.81 -6.28
CA LYS A 12 0.97 2.09 -7.65
C LYS A 12 -0.11 2.95 -8.30
N ILE A 13 -1.37 2.63 -8.03
CA ILE A 13 -2.47 3.38 -8.59
C ILE A 13 -2.41 4.84 -8.14
N TYR A 14 -2.19 5.08 -6.88
CA TYR A 14 -2.10 6.44 -6.38
C TYR A 14 -0.81 7.12 -6.83
N SER A 15 0.23 6.37 -7.04
CA SER A 15 1.49 6.96 -7.50
C SER A 15 1.37 7.44 -8.94
N GLU A 16 0.69 6.67 -9.76
CA GLU A 16 0.59 7.00 -11.18
C GLU A 16 -0.74 7.60 -11.58
N GLY A 17 -1.73 7.50 -10.72
CA GLY A 17 -3.02 8.07 -11.06
C GLY A 17 -3.77 7.26 -12.09
N MET A 18 -3.86 5.95 -11.90
CA MET A 18 -4.55 5.11 -12.87
C MET A 18 -6.03 4.97 -12.54
N TYR A 19 -6.77 4.47 -13.49
CA TYR A 19 -8.20 4.17 -13.32
C TYR A 19 -9.00 5.42 -12.94
N GLY A 20 -8.61 6.57 -13.45
CA GLY A 20 -9.35 7.79 -13.14
C GLY A 20 -9.10 8.36 -11.76
N ILE A 21 -8.15 7.78 -11.04
CA ILE A 21 -7.81 8.26 -9.72
C ILE A 21 -6.68 9.25 -9.85
N GLU A 22 -6.81 10.37 -9.19
CA GLU A 22 -5.74 11.35 -9.25
C GLU A 22 -4.53 10.89 -8.46
N PRO A 23 -3.35 11.17 -8.91
CA PRO A 23 -2.15 10.79 -8.19
C PRO A 23 -2.13 11.45 -6.82
N ASP A 24 -1.76 10.70 -5.82
CA ASP A 24 -1.73 11.23 -4.46
C ASP A 24 -0.50 10.66 -3.79
N ALA A 25 0.52 11.46 -3.66
CA ALA A 25 1.76 11.00 -3.08
C ALA A 25 1.59 10.52 -1.64
N LYS A 26 0.72 11.18 -0.91
CA LYS A 26 0.53 10.80 0.48
C LYS A 26 -0.10 9.42 0.57
N LYS A 27 -1.14 9.19 -0.21
CA LYS A 27 -1.79 7.88 -0.19
C LYS A 27 -0.88 6.82 -0.79
N ALA A 28 -0.13 7.19 -1.82
CA ALA A 28 0.80 6.23 -2.40
C ALA A 28 1.82 5.79 -1.36
N ALA A 29 2.33 6.74 -0.61
CA ALA A 29 3.30 6.41 0.44
C ALA A 29 2.65 5.57 1.53
N TYR A 30 1.41 5.91 1.88
CA TYR A 30 0.70 5.16 2.90
C TYR A 30 0.55 3.69 2.50
N TRP A 31 0.09 3.47 1.28
CA TRP A 31 -0.13 2.10 0.83
C TRP A 31 1.16 1.36 0.59
N LYS A 32 2.18 2.08 0.15
CA LYS A 32 3.47 1.45 -0.03
C LYS A 32 4.02 0.99 1.31
N ASP A 33 3.90 1.83 2.32
CA ASP A 33 4.36 1.46 3.65
C ASP A 33 3.54 0.29 4.19
N TYR A 34 2.24 0.31 3.95
CA TYR A 34 1.37 -0.78 4.37
C TYR A 34 1.82 -2.10 3.72
N ALA A 35 2.18 -2.04 2.45
CA ALA A 35 2.60 -3.25 1.75
C ALA A 35 3.92 -3.79 2.30
N GLU A 36 4.81 -2.88 2.67
CA GLU A 36 6.10 -3.31 3.18
C GLU A 36 6.05 -3.65 4.66
N ASN A 37 5.20 -2.95 5.40
CA ASN A 37 5.13 -3.17 6.84
C ASN A 37 3.68 -3.24 7.26
N PRO A 38 2.98 -4.32 6.95
CA PRO A 38 1.56 -4.43 7.29
C PRO A 38 1.37 -4.34 8.79
N PRO A 39 0.39 -3.60 9.22
CA PRO A 39 0.15 -3.47 10.65
C PRO A 39 -0.19 -4.77 11.34
N GLU A 40 -0.69 -5.72 10.56
CA GLU A 40 -0.99 -6.99 11.11
C GLU A 40 0.12 -7.94 10.99
N ALA A 41 1.28 -7.54 10.65
CA ALA A 41 2.39 -8.43 10.52
C ALA A 41 2.56 -9.14 11.83
N PRO A 42 2.80 -10.38 11.77
CA PRO A 42 2.95 -11.16 12.94
C PRO A 42 4.04 -10.65 13.74
N VAL A 43 3.80 -10.33 14.83
CA VAL A 43 4.72 -9.86 15.57
C VAL A 43 5.41 -10.86 16.18
N THR A 44 6.32 -11.07 15.99
CA THR A 44 6.96 -12.00 16.54
C THR A 44 7.42 -11.63 17.71
N ILE A 45 7.21 -11.65 18.40
CA ILE A 45 7.65 -11.30 19.52
C ILE A 45 8.49 -11.91 20.10
N LYS A 46 8.84 -12.08 20.31
CA LYS A 46 9.30 -12.58 20.84
C LYS A 46 9.54 -12.64 21.16
#